data_75fecd89af71fa5a68d2cf9510a2cbdb
#
_entry.id   75fecd89af71fa5a68d2cf9510a2cbdb
#
_cell.length_a   1.000
_cell.length_b   1.000
_cell.length_c   1.000
_cell.angle_alpha   90.00
_cell.angle_beta   90.00
_cell.angle_gamma   90.00
#
_symmetry.space_group_name_H-M   'P 1'
#
loop_
_entity.id
_entity.type
_entity.pdbx_description
1 polymer ?
#
loop_
_entity_poly.entity_id
_entity_poly.type
_entity_poly.pdbx_seq_one_letter_code
_entity_poly.pdbx_strand_id
1 'polypeptide(L)'
;VDTAQLLHPVRVRIVQRMLGGRQLTTAQLAGELPDVPAATLYRHVAALAGGGILRVVDQRQVRGGTERTYALNEPALRPPPGEDAALTSEQHLAGITAVLAGVLGDAERYLDRATDPHQHRRDQLGYQQLALWLTDDEFTELVQAMNQVLGPVLANQPAPGRTRRLLTTLIVPADGH
;
A
#
# COMPACT_ATOMS: atom_id res chain seq x y z
N VAL A 1 5.01 3.86 -15.93
CA VAL A 1 5.11 4.62 -14.67
C VAL A 1 6.52 4.45 -14.15
N ASP A 2 7.22 5.54 -13.87
CA ASP A 2 8.56 5.50 -13.28
C ASP A 2 8.47 4.93 -11.85
N THR A 3 8.89 3.67 -11.69
CA THR A 3 8.87 2.96 -10.41
C THR A 3 9.68 3.71 -9.34
N ALA A 4 10.76 4.40 -9.72
CA ALA A 4 11.54 5.23 -8.80
C ALA A 4 10.71 6.38 -8.19
N GLN A 5 9.69 6.85 -8.90
CA GLN A 5 8.79 7.86 -8.35
C GLN A 5 7.90 7.33 -7.22
N LEU A 6 7.59 6.04 -7.19
CA LEU A 6 6.80 5.44 -6.11
C LEU A 6 7.59 5.30 -4.80
N LEU A 7 8.91 5.18 -4.88
CA LEU A 7 9.76 4.85 -3.73
C LEU A 7 9.98 6.01 -2.75
N HIS A 8 9.46 7.20 -3.02
CA HIS A 8 9.53 8.29 -2.05
C HIS A 8 8.66 7.95 -0.82
N PRO A 9 9.19 8.00 0.42
CA PRO A 9 8.49 7.55 1.62
C PRO A 9 7.08 8.12 1.78
N VAL A 10 6.87 9.41 1.53
CA VAL A 10 5.54 10.04 1.60
C VAL A 10 4.59 9.46 0.54
N ARG A 11 5.07 9.16 -0.68
CA ARG A 11 4.23 8.59 -1.73
C ARG A 11 3.81 7.16 -1.41
N VAL A 12 4.72 6.34 -0.89
CA VAL A 12 4.39 4.98 -0.40
C VAL A 12 3.29 5.05 0.65
N ARG A 13 3.40 5.96 1.62
CA ARG A 13 2.39 6.15 2.67
C ARG A 13 1.04 6.60 2.11
N ILE A 14 1.02 7.51 1.12
CA ILE A 14 -0.22 7.90 0.43
C ILE A 14 -0.86 6.68 -0.23
N VAL A 15 -0.10 5.91 -1.00
CA VAL A 15 -0.59 4.69 -1.66
C VAL A 15 -1.17 3.70 -0.63
N GLN A 16 -0.47 3.46 0.48
CA GLN A 16 -0.94 2.58 1.55
C GLN A 16 -2.29 3.02 2.14
N ARG A 17 -2.51 4.34 2.31
CA ARG A 17 -3.81 4.88 2.78
C ARG A 17 -4.94 4.64 1.79
N MET A 18 -4.62 4.57 0.51
CA MET A 18 -5.58 4.41 -0.59
C MET A 18 -5.92 2.96 -0.94
N LEU A 19 -5.16 1.96 -0.41
CA LEU A 19 -5.38 0.54 -0.70
C LEU A 19 -6.80 0.08 -0.34
N GLY A 20 -7.31 -0.92 -1.05
CA GLY A 20 -8.62 -1.54 -0.81
C GLY A 20 -9.78 -0.70 -1.31
N GLY A 21 -9.62 -0.03 -2.44
CA GLY A 21 -10.68 0.71 -3.12
C GLY A 21 -11.09 2.02 -2.45
N ARG A 22 -10.27 2.55 -1.53
CA ARG A 22 -10.57 3.80 -0.84
C ARG A 22 -10.52 4.98 -1.80
N GLN A 23 -11.44 5.91 -1.57
CA GLN A 23 -11.54 7.17 -2.30
C GLN A 23 -11.37 8.31 -1.28
N LEU A 24 -10.32 9.11 -1.43
CA LEU A 24 -9.96 10.14 -0.46
C LEU A 24 -9.64 11.46 -1.16
N THR A 25 -10.05 12.56 -0.52
CA THR A 25 -9.56 13.90 -0.89
C THR A 25 -8.16 14.12 -0.28
N THR A 26 -7.44 15.14 -0.77
CA THR A 26 -6.15 15.50 -0.16
C THR A 26 -6.31 15.96 1.27
N ALA A 27 -7.44 16.58 1.62
CA ALA A 27 -7.75 17.00 3.00
C ALA A 27 -7.93 15.77 3.93
N GLN A 28 -8.63 14.74 3.47
CA GLN A 28 -8.79 13.49 4.22
C GLN A 28 -7.44 12.76 4.39
N LEU A 29 -6.61 12.73 3.35
CA LEU A 29 -5.25 12.20 3.43
C LEU A 29 -4.40 12.97 4.44
N ALA A 30 -4.54 14.30 4.52
CA ALA A 30 -3.83 15.12 5.52
C ALA A 30 -4.24 14.74 6.95
N GLY A 31 -5.52 14.44 7.19
CA GLY A 31 -6.00 13.94 8.49
C GLY A 31 -5.42 12.58 8.87
N GLU A 32 -5.12 11.72 7.89
CA GLU A 32 -4.52 10.40 8.14
C GLU A 32 -2.97 10.41 8.18
N LEU A 33 -2.35 11.49 7.72
CA LEU A 33 -0.90 11.69 7.68
C LEU A 33 -0.53 13.04 8.31
N PRO A 34 -0.86 13.25 9.61
CA PRO A 34 -0.74 14.55 10.27
C PRO A 34 0.70 15.03 10.41
N ASP A 35 1.67 14.12 10.34
CA ASP A 35 3.10 14.42 10.37
C ASP A 35 3.65 14.92 9.02
N VAL A 36 2.86 14.84 7.95
CA VAL A 36 3.25 15.35 6.63
C VAL A 36 2.67 16.75 6.42
N PRO A 37 3.50 17.78 6.22
CA PRO A 37 3.01 19.15 5.96
C PRO A 37 2.06 19.17 4.76
N ALA A 38 0.95 19.90 4.87
CA ALA A 38 -0.10 19.93 3.85
C ALA A 38 0.42 20.26 2.44
N ALA A 39 1.29 21.30 2.31
CA ALA A 39 1.87 21.68 1.02
C ALA A 39 2.70 20.53 0.39
N THR A 40 3.43 19.77 1.21
CA THR A 40 4.19 18.59 0.78
C THR A 40 3.23 17.49 0.32
N LEU A 41 2.17 17.22 1.07
CA LEU A 41 1.17 16.23 0.72
C LEU A 41 0.49 16.56 -0.62
N TYR A 42 0.04 17.81 -0.81
CA TYR A 42 -0.54 18.25 -2.07
C TYR A 42 0.39 18.04 -3.26
N ARG A 43 1.68 18.36 -3.11
CA ARG A 43 2.68 18.14 -4.17
C ARG A 43 2.84 16.65 -4.51
N HIS A 44 2.88 15.77 -3.51
CA HIS A 44 3.01 14.34 -3.73
C HIS A 44 1.74 13.71 -4.32
N VAL A 45 0.55 14.14 -3.90
CA VAL A 45 -0.71 13.71 -4.51
C VAL A 45 -0.77 14.15 -5.98
N ALA A 46 -0.39 15.39 -6.29
CA ALA A 46 -0.34 15.87 -7.67
C ALA A 46 0.67 15.08 -8.53
N ALA A 47 1.85 14.75 -7.98
CA ALA A 47 2.84 13.94 -8.67
C ALA A 47 2.35 12.51 -8.92
N LEU A 48 1.69 11.87 -7.95
CA LEU A 48 1.09 10.55 -8.12
C LEU A 48 -0.06 10.56 -9.14
N ALA A 49 -0.87 11.62 -9.16
CA ALA A 49 -1.92 11.79 -10.15
C ALA A 49 -1.35 12.03 -11.56
N GLY A 50 -0.34 12.88 -11.68
CA GLY A 50 0.38 13.11 -12.95
C GLY A 50 1.08 11.87 -13.49
N GLY A 51 1.59 11.00 -12.60
CA GLY A 51 2.19 9.71 -12.94
C GLY A 51 1.18 8.58 -13.18
N GLY A 52 -0.14 8.85 -13.10
CA GLY A 52 -1.18 7.85 -13.35
C GLY A 52 -1.38 6.81 -12.23
N ILE A 53 -0.72 6.98 -11.08
CA ILE A 53 -0.88 6.12 -9.89
C ILE A 53 -2.19 6.42 -9.17
N LEU A 54 -2.56 7.70 -9.09
CA LEU A 54 -3.86 8.14 -8.62
C LEU A 54 -4.70 8.62 -9.81
N ARG A 55 -5.99 8.29 -9.81
CA ARG A 55 -6.96 8.83 -10.74
C ARG A 55 -7.97 9.68 -10.00
N VAL A 56 -8.39 10.78 -10.59
CA VAL A 56 -9.50 11.59 -10.07
C VAL A 56 -10.79 10.84 -10.35
N VAL A 57 -11.59 10.60 -9.33
CA VAL A 57 -12.88 9.91 -9.41
C VAL A 57 -14.07 10.84 -9.21
N ASP A 58 -13.85 11.96 -8.54
CA ASP A 58 -14.84 13.02 -8.33
C ASP A 58 -14.15 14.36 -8.16
N GLN A 59 -14.86 15.44 -8.48
CA GLN A 59 -14.43 16.81 -8.17
C GLN A 59 -15.61 17.72 -7.92
N ARG A 60 -15.48 18.57 -6.91
CA ARG A 60 -16.51 19.53 -6.54
C ARG A 60 -15.93 20.91 -6.31
N GLN A 61 -16.71 21.94 -6.61
CA GLN A 61 -16.36 23.31 -6.29
C GLN A 61 -16.57 23.55 -4.79
N VAL A 62 -15.56 24.12 -4.14
CA VAL A 62 -15.58 24.52 -2.73
C VAL A 62 -15.14 25.97 -2.62
N ARG A 63 -15.39 26.61 -1.45
CA ARG A 63 -14.87 27.98 -1.22
C ARG A 63 -13.34 27.96 -1.32
N GLY A 64 -12.81 28.67 -2.32
CA GLY A 64 -11.36 28.80 -2.54
C GLY A 64 -10.76 27.84 -3.58
N GLY A 65 -11.57 26.99 -4.27
CA GLY A 65 -11.02 26.16 -5.34
C GLY A 65 -11.84 24.91 -5.66
N THR A 66 -11.18 23.97 -6.30
CA THR A 66 -11.77 22.68 -6.66
C THR A 66 -11.18 21.58 -5.76
N GLU A 67 -12.00 20.92 -4.97
CA GLU A 67 -11.63 19.71 -4.24
C GLU A 67 -11.76 18.48 -5.16
N ARG A 68 -10.73 17.66 -5.17
CA ARG A 68 -10.69 16.42 -5.96
C ARG A 68 -10.63 15.21 -5.04
N THR A 69 -11.42 14.18 -5.37
CA THR A 69 -11.36 12.87 -4.75
C THR A 69 -10.55 11.94 -5.65
N TYR A 70 -9.62 11.24 -5.03
CA TYR A 70 -8.70 10.34 -5.72
C TYR A 70 -8.96 8.90 -5.34
N ALA A 71 -8.69 7.98 -6.27
CA ALA A 71 -8.59 6.55 -6.04
C ALA A 71 -7.29 6.02 -6.63
N LEU A 72 -6.82 4.87 -6.13
CA LEU A 72 -5.69 4.17 -6.75
C LEU A 72 -6.05 3.66 -8.14
N ASN A 73 -5.08 3.74 -9.03
CA ASN A 73 -5.05 3.00 -10.28
C ASN A 73 -4.23 1.72 -10.03
N GLU A 74 -4.86 0.70 -9.45
CA GLU A 74 -4.18 -0.51 -8.99
C GLU A 74 -3.35 -1.21 -10.09
N PRO A 75 -3.79 -1.28 -11.36
CA PRO A 75 -2.94 -1.81 -12.42
C PRO A 75 -1.61 -1.06 -12.58
N ALA A 76 -1.57 0.25 -12.32
CA ALA A 76 -0.37 1.05 -12.44
C ALA A 76 0.64 0.84 -11.28
N LEU A 77 0.24 0.12 -10.22
CA LEU A 77 1.14 -0.27 -9.12
C LEU A 77 2.00 -1.49 -9.46
N ARG A 78 1.66 -2.20 -10.52
CA ARG A 78 2.42 -3.36 -10.98
C ARG A 78 3.33 -2.92 -12.12
N PRO A 79 4.66 -2.88 -11.90
CA PRO A 79 5.56 -2.59 -13.02
C PRO A 79 5.38 -3.63 -14.11
N PRO A 80 5.51 -3.24 -15.38
CA PRO A 80 5.59 -4.19 -16.47
C PRO A 80 6.75 -5.18 -16.23
N PRO A 81 6.64 -6.43 -16.68
CA PRO A 81 7.72 -7.38 -16.56
C PRO A 81 9.03 -6.82 -17.15
N GLY A 82 10.10 -6.77 -16.35
CA GLY A 82 11.42 -6.30 -16.74
C GLY A 82 11.72 -4.82 -16.45
N GLU A 83 10.75 -4.01 -16.02
CA GLU A 83 11.01 -2.61 -15.60
C GLU A 83 11.57 -2.50 -14.16
N ASP A 84 11.32 -3.48 -13.31
CA ASP A 84 11.84 -3.60 -11.95
C ASP A 84 13.35 -3.89 -11.90
N ALA A 85 13.95 -4.34 -13.00
CA ALA A 85 15.39 -4.56 -13.11
C ALA A 85 16.26 -3.27 -13.06
N ALA A 86 15.65 -2.10 -13.03
CA ALA A 86 16.36 -0.82 -13.09
C ALA A 86 16.59 -0.16 -11.71
N LEU A 87 16.11 -0.74 -10.61
CA LEU A 87 16.28 -0.16 -9.29
C LEU A 87 17.62 -0.53 -8.66
N THR A 88 18.27 0.46 -8.03
CA THR A 88 19.48 0.20 -7.24
C THR A 88 19.14 -0.47 -5.90
N SER A 89 20.12 -1.14 -5.28
CA SER A 89 19.96 -1.72 -3.94
C SER A 89 19.51 -0.69 -2.90
N GLU A 90 20.00 0.54 -2.99
CA GLU A 90 19.60 1.64 -2.10
C GLU A 90 18.12 2.00 -2.30
N GLN A 91 17.64 2.04 -3.55
CA GLN A 91 16.24 2.30 -3.87
C GLN A 91 15.33 1.18 -3.38
N HIS A 92 15.73 -0.09 -3.54
CA HIS A 92 15.01 -1.23 -2.98
C HIS A 92 14.92 -1.12 -1.45
N LEU A 93 16.02 -0.85 -0.76
CA LEU A 93 16.04 -0.71 0.70
C LEU A 93 15.15 0.45 1.16
N ALA A 94 15.19 1.60 0.47
CA ALA A 94 14.33 2.73 0.78
C ALA A 94 12.83 2.37 0.60
N GLY A 95 12.48 1.65 -0.46
CA GLY A 95 11.12 1.16 -0.70
C GLY A 95 10.64 0.20 0.38
N ILE A 96 11.45 -0.80 0.73
CA ILE A 96 11.16 -1.76 1.81
C ILE A 96 10.96 -1.02 3.13
N THR A 97 11.88 -0.12 3.49
CA THR A 97 11.79 0.67 4.71
C THR A 97 10.49 1.47 4.77
N ALA A 98 10.11 2.13 3.67
CA ALA A 98 8.87 2.91 3.61
C ALA A 98 7.62 2.03 3.75
N VAL A 99 7.61 0.83 3.14
CA VAL A 99 6.51 -0.14 3.29
C VAL A 99 6.40 -0.60 4.74
N LEU A 100 7.50 -1.02 5.35
CA LEU A 100 7.52 -1.52 6.73
C LEU A 100 7.14 -0.43 7.75
N ALA A 101 7.60 0.80 7.57
CA ALA A 101 7.18 1.94 8.40
C ALA A 101 5.66 2.18 8.31
N GLY A 102 5.09 2.04 7.14
CA GLY A 102 3.64 2.15 6.96
C GLY A 102 2.87 1.01 7.65
N VAL A 103 3.36 -0.22 7.53
CA VAL A 103 2.78 -1.39 8.22
C VAL A 103 2.81 -1.21 9.73
N LEU A 104 3.95 -0.75 10.28
CA LEU A 104 4.08 -0.47 11.71
C LEU A 104 3.07 0.59 12.15
N GLY A 105 2.98 1.71 11.46
CA GLY A 105 2.01 2.75 11.79
C GLY A 105 0.54 2.29 11.64
N ASP A 106 0.22 1.35 10.74
CA ASP A 106 -1.12 0.75 10.67
C ASP A 106 -1.39 -0.16 11.89
N ALA A 107 -0.39 -0.94 12.31
CA ALA A 107 -0.45 -1.79 13.49
C ALA A 107 -0.64 -0.96 14.76
N GLU A 108 0.15 0.11 14.95
CA GLU A 108 0.03 1.03 16.08
C GLU A 108 -1.40 1.61 16.17
N ARG A 109 -1.92 2.16 15.07
CA ARG A 109 -3.29 2.71 15.05
C ARG A 109 -4.36 1.66 15.34
N TYR A 110 -4.16 0.43 14.93
CA TYR A 110 -5.07 -0.67 15.28
C TYR A 110 -5.00 -0.98 16.78
N LEU A 111 -3.80 -1.12 17.33
CA LEU A 111 -3.56 -1.45 18.73
C LEU A 111 -4.09 -0.36 19.67
N ASP A 112 -3.90 0.92 19.32
CA ASP A 112 -4.41 2.06 20.09
C ASP A 112 -5.96 2.10 20.18
N ARG A 113 -6.64 1.55 19.15
CA ARG A 113 -8.11 1.48 19.13
C ARG A 113 -8.67 0.20 19.74
N ALA A 114 -7.86 -0.82 19.89
CA ALA A 114 -8.28 -2.11 20.41
C ALA A 114 -8.31 -2.08 21.94
N THR A 115 -9.47 -1.74 22.50
CA THR A 115 -9.67 -1.60 23.96
C THR A 115 -9.96 -2.92 24.67
N ASP A 116 -10.38 -3.95 23.93
CA ASP A 116 -10.68 -5.28 24.47
C ASP A 116 -9.47 -6.22 24.29
N PRO A 117 -8.93 -6.82 25.35
CA PRO A 117 -7.79 -7.75 25.27
C PRO A 117 -8.01 -8.94 24.33
N HIS A 118 -9.26 -9.34 24.09
CA HIS A 118 -9.59 -10.47 23.20
C HIS A 118 -9.87 -10.04 21.76
N GLN A 119 -9.88 -8.74 21.47
CA GLN A 119 -10.16 -8.21 20.13
C GLN A 119 -9.14 -8.71 19.10
N HIS A 120 -7.86 -8.75 19.44
CA HIS A 120 -6.80 -9.19 18.53
C HIS A 120 -7.02 -10.60 18.00
N ARG A 121 -7.51 -11.50 18.87
CA ARG A 121 -7.86 -12.88 18.47
C ARG A 121 -9.08 -12.91 17.55
N ARG A 122 -10.14 -12.17 17.88
CA ARG A 122 -11.35 -12.10 17.04
C ARG A 122 -11.05 -11.49 15.67
N ASP A 123 -10.21 -10.46 15.65
CA ASP A 123 -9.79 -9.79 14.42
C ASP A 123 -8.70 -10.57 13.66
N GLN A 124 -8.23 -11.68 14.21
CA GLN A 124 -7.19 -12.52 13.62
C GLN A 124 -5.92 -11.71 13.29
N LEU A 125 -5.50 -10.81 14.21
CA LEU A 125 -4.21 -10.15 14.09
C LEU A 125 -3.12 -11.23 14.08
N GLY A 126 -2.30 -11.23 13.04
CA GLY A 126 -1.21 -12.18 12.89
C GLY A 126 0.04 -11.53 12.32
N TYR A 127 1.18 -12.04 12.76
CA TYR A 127 2.48 -11.71 12.19
C TYR A 127 3.35 -12.96 12.28
N GLN A 128 4.07 -13.23 11.20
CA GLN A 128 4.97 -14.39 11.11
C GLN A 128 6.12 -14.11 10.15
N GLN A 129 7.22 -14.80 10.38
CA GLN A 129 8.32 -14.91 9.44
C GLN A 129 8.63 -16.39 9.27
N LEU A 130 8.75 -16.85 8.05
CA LEU A 130 9.05 -18.22 7.70
C LEU A 130 10.34 -18.27 6.90
N ALA A 131 11.17 -19.29 7.13
CA ALA A 131 12.28 -19.63 6.27
C ALA A 131 11.88 -20.90 5.47
N LEU A 132 11.95 -20.80 4.15
CA LEU A 132 11.57 -21.87 3.25
C LEU A 132 12.78 -22.23 2.37
N TRP A 133 13.01 -23.52 2.19
CA TRP A 133 14.00 -24.05 1.25
C TRP A 133 13.26 -24.48 -0.01
N LEU A 134 13.40 -23.74 -1.09
CA LEU A 134 12.66 -23.95 -2.34
C LEU A 134 13.64 -23.93 -3.53
N THR A 135 13.38 -24.76 -4.51
CA THR A 135 13.92 -24.60 -5.85
C THR A 135 13.25 -23.41 -6.54
N ASP A 136 13.80 -22.93 -7.64
CA ASP A 136 13.20 -21.83 -8.43
C ASP A 136 11.81 -22.21 -8.95
N ASP A 137 11.60 -23.47 -9.32
CA ASP A 137 10.28 -23.97 -9.77
C ASP A 137 9.27 -23.98 -8.62
N GLU A 138 9.62 -24.52 -7.46
CA GLU A 138 8.77 -24.53 -6.27
C GLU A 138 8.43 -23.09 -5.80
N PHE A 139 9.40 -22.18 -5.89
CA PHE A 139 9.15 -20.78 -5.57
C PHE A 139 8.16 -20.14 -6.55
N THR A 140 8.33 -20.42 -7.84
CA THR A 140 7.40 -19.95 -8.88
C THR A 140 5.98 -20.48 -8.66
N GLU A 141 5.84 -21.78 -8.35
CA GLU A 141 4.55 -22.38 -8.03
C GLU A 141 3.92 -21.75 -6.79
N LEU A 142 4.69 -21.51 -5.72
CA LEU A 142 4.22 -20.83 -4.51
C LEU A 142 3.66 -19.44 -4.84
N VAL A 143 4.40 -18.63 -5.58
CA VAL A 143 3.96 -17.28 -5.98
C VAL A 143 2.69 -17.33 -6.82
N GLN A 144 2.59 -18.29 -7.75
CA GLN A 144 1.39 -18.49 -8.57
C GLN A 144 0.18 -18.88 -7.72
N ALA A 145 0.35 -19.83 -6.78
CA ALA A 145 -0.71 -20.25 -5.87
C ALA A 145 -1.20 -19.09 -4.98
N MET A 146 -0.28 -18.28 -4.45
CA MET A 146 -0.63 -17.06 -3.70
C MET A 146 -1.46 -16.10 -4.56
N ASN A 147 -1.06 -15.84 -5.79
CA ASN A 147 -1.79 -14.97 -6.70
C ASN A 147 -3.18 -15.52 -7.07
N GLN A 148 -3.32 -16.83 -7.23
CA GLN A 148 -4.62 -17.49 -7.48
C GLN A 148 -5.59 -17.32 -6.30
N VAL A 149 -5.09 -17.43 -5.06
CA VAL A 149 -5.90 -17.24 -3.85
C VAL A 149 -6.26 -15.77 -3.63
N LEU A 150 -5.31 -14.86 -3.85
CA LEU A 150 -5.50 -13.44 -3.60
C LEU A 150 -6.32 -12.75 -4.70
N GLY A 151 -6.17 -13.16 -5.96
CA GLY A 151 -6.81 -12.52 -7.10
C GLY A 151 -8.32 -12.29 -6.93
N PRO A 152 -9.12 -13.31 -6.63
CA PRO A 152 -10.57 -13.16 -6.42
C PRO A 152 -10.94 -12.21 -5.27
N VAL A 153 -10.16 -12.22 -4.16
CA VAL A 153 -10.48 -11.39 -2.99
C VAL A 153 -10.03 -9.94 -3.15
N LEU A 154 -9.01 -9.69 -3.97
CA LEU A 154 -8.58 -8.32 -4.33
C LEU A 154 -9.64 -7.56 -5.12
N ALA A 155 -10.49 -8.26 -5.87
CA ALA A 155 -11.59 -7.66 -6.62
C ALA A 155 -12.77 -7.23 -5.72
N ASN A 156 -12.79 -7.62 -4.45
CA ASN A 156 -13.85 -7.28 -3.52
C ASN A 156 -13.91 -5.78 -3.25
N GLN A 157 -15.12 -5.23 -3.29
CA GLN A 157 -15.39 -3.84 -2.95
C GLN A 157 -15.92 -3.73 -1.51
N PRO A 158 -15.81 -2.55 -0.86
CA PRO A 158 -16.44 -2.29 0.42
C PRO A 158 -17.94 -2.63 0.36
N ALA A 159 -18.43 -3.40 1.34
CA ALA A 159 -19.82 -3.80 1.44
C ALA A 159 -20.18 -4.09 2.92
N PRO A 160 -21.46 -4.07 3.30
CA PRO A 160 -21.89 -4.50 4.63
C PRO A 160 -21.35 -5.90 4.97
N GLY A 161 -20.83 -6.08 6.17
CA GLY A 161 -20.23 -7.34 6.63
C GLY A 161 -18.79 -7.61 6.16
N ARG A 162 -18.21 -6.74 5.32
CA ARG A 162 -16.81 -6.82 4.93
C ARG A 162 -15.95 -5.89 5.78
N THR A 163 -14.93 -6.44 6.38
CA THR A 163 -13.91 -5.68 7.11
C THR A 163 -12.66 -5.55 6.25
N ARG A 164 -12.15 -4.33 6.13
CA ARG A 164 -10.87 -4.07 5.42
C ARG A 164 -9.73 -4.69 6.23
N ARG A 165 -8.96 -5.55 5.60
CA ARG A 165 -7.75 -6.16 6.17
C ARG A 165 -6.54 -5.80 5.31
N LEU A 166 -5.42 -5.54 5.94
CA LEU A 166 -4.15 -5.30 5.26
C LEU A 166 -3.30 -6.56 5.36
N LEU A 167 -2.90 -7.08 4.21
CA LEU A 167 -1.94 -8.16 4.09
C LEU A 167 -0.69 -7.58 3.43
N THR A 168 0.46 -7.76 4.07
CA THR A 168 1.75 -7.35 3.53
C THR A 168 2.62 -8.57 3.35
N THR A 169 3.14 -8.76 2.16
CA THR A 169 4.10 -9.82 1.85
C THR A 169 5.43 -9.20 1.46
N LEU A 170 6.48 -9.60 2.12
CA LEU A 170 7.87 -9.30 1.77
C LEU A 170 8.60 -10.63 1.62
N ILE A 171 9.16 -10.85 0.44
CA ILE A 171 9.96 -12.03 0.13
C ILE A 171 11.39 -11.54 -0.15
N VAL A 172 12.33 -12.09 0.58
CA VAL A 172 13.75 -11.73 0.47
C VAL A 172 14.54 -13.04 0.37
N PRO A 173 15.43 -13.19 -0.62
CA PRO A 173 16.39 -14.28 -0.60
C PRO A 173 17.19 -14.20 0.71
N ALA A 174 17.21 -15.31 1.45
CA ALA A 174 18.05 -15.42 2.65
C ALA A 174 19.40 -16.00 2.26
N ASP A 175 20.45 -15.64 3.00
CA ASP A 175 21.77 -16.25 2.80
C ASP A 175 21.64 -17.74 3.10
N GLY A 176 21.70 -18.55 2.05
CA GLY A 176 21.66 -20.00 2.10
C GLY A 176 23.08 -20.58 2.03
N HIS A 177 23.54 -21.18 3.10
CA HIS A 177 24.67 -22.12 3.07
C HIS A 177 24.23 -23.46 3.61
#